data_8c963c7e6d497f286cb381da840dffe2
#
_entry.id   8c963c7e6d497f286cb381da840dffe2
#
_cell.length_a   1.000
_cell.length_b   1.000
_cell.length_c   1.000
_cell.angle_alpha   90.00
_cell.angle_beta   90.00
_cell.angle_gamma   90.00
#
_symmetry.space_group_name_H-M   'P 1'
#
loop_
_entity.id
_entity.type
_entity.pdbx_description
1 polymer ?
#
loop_
_entity_poly.entity_id
_entity_poly.type
_entity_poly.pdbx_seq_one_letter_code
_entity_poly.pdbx_strand_id
1 'polypeptide(L)'
;MPKVFNWHINREMEYPYEESRPDKQFAIIFNINRCIGCQTCTMACRNTWTFSPGQEYMWWNNVETKPYGGYPHNWDVKLLEKLGPQTWDGNTYAGETIFEKVPNDKRVLGHLPTEEDWAHPNIYEDTPAGDFVESTELPENSLWMFYLQRTCNHCTYPGCLAACPRKAIYKRKSDGVVLVDQSRCRGYRECVEACPYKKAMYRPTTRVTEKCIACYPRNDLDLGSRCVVACVGKIRMQGWLHSPDKSDPTNPIDYLVHESKVALPLYPQFGTEPNLYYIPPRWAPRDFLEQLFGPHVKKALAQYTDPD
;
A
#
# COMPACT_ATOMS: atom_id res chain seq x y z
N MET A 1 24.71 2.52 5.29
CA MET A 1 23.98 1.77 4.25
C MET A 1 24.16 2.44 2.89
N PRO A 2 23.96 1.75 1.74
CA PRO A 2 23.90 2.45 0.46
C PRO A 2 22.83 3.54 0.48
N LYS A 3 23.06 4.62 -0.28
CA LYS A 3 22.07 5.67 -0.48
C LYS A 3 21.36 5.43 -1.82
N VAL A 4 20.06 5.63 -1.83
CA VAL A 4 19.21 5.49 -3.01
C VAL A 4 18.30 6.72 -3.14
N PHE A 5 18.08 7.19 -4.37
CA PHE A 5 17.13 8.28 -4.61
C PHE A 5 15.69 7.74 -4.65
N ASN A 6 14.81 8.34 -3.86
CA ASN A 6 13.41 7.98 -3.79
C ASN A 6 12.54 9.12 -4.35
N TRP A 7 11.83 8.85 -5.44
CA TRP A 7 11.03 9.85 -6.16
C TRP A 7 9.84 10.38 -5.35
N HIS A 8 9.26 9.52 -4.50
CA HIS A 8 8.07 9.88 -3.74
C HIS A 8 8.35 10.86 -2.60
N ILE A 9 9.57 10.85 -2.10
CA ILE A 9 10.02 11.76 -1.03
C ILE A 9 11.02 12.81 -1.54
N ASN A 10 11.36 12.76 -2.83
CA ASN A 10 12.22 13.70 -3.55
C ASN A 10 13.60 13.92 -2.87
N ARG A 11 14.20 12.86 -2.34
CA ARG A 11 15.55 12.89 -1.76
C ARG A 11 16.23 11.53 -1.77
N GLU A 12 17.53 11.54 -1.50
CA GLU A 12 18.25 10.32 -1.13
C GLU A 12 17.85 9.86 0.28
N MET A 13 17.81 8.55 0.46
CA MET A 13 17.61 7.88 1.74
C MET A 13 18.51 6.66 1.88
N GLU A 14 18.71 6.17 3.09
CA GLU A 14 19.39 4.90 3.34
C GLU A 14 18.50 3.72 2.98
N TYR A 15 19.09 2.72 2.29
CA TYR A 15 18.43 1.45 2.04
C TYR A 15 19.48 0.32 2.05
N PRO A 16 19.18 -0.89 2.60
CA PRO A 16 20.21 -1.93 2.80
C PRO A 16 20.78 -2.56 1.52
N TYR A 17 20.16 -2.34 0.38
CA TYR A 17 20.56 -2.91 -0.91
C TYR A 17 20.68 -1.82 -1.97
N GLU A 18 21.44 -2.12 -3.03
CA GLU A 18 21.47 -1.26 -4.19
C GLU A 18 20.11 -1.19 -4.89
N GLU A 19 19.87 -0.10 -5.59
CA GLU A 19 18.67 0.09 -6.38
C GLU A 19 18.55 -0.99 -7.46
N SER A 20 17.36 -1.56 -7.60
CA SER A 20 17.01 -2.54 -8.61
C SER A 20 15.65 -2.21 -9.21
N ARG A 21 15.59 -1.17 -10.05
CA ARG A 21 14.38 -0.87 -10.82
C ARG A 21 14.39 -1.66 -12.12
N PRO A 22 13.29 -2.34 -12.47
CA PRO A 22 13.12 -2.92 -13.80
C PRO A 22 12.87 -1.81 -14.84
N ASP A 23 13.06 -2.11 -16.12
CA ASP A 23 12.72 -1.16 -17.19
C ASP A 23 11.24 -0.78 -17.20
N LYS A 24 10.37 -1.69 -16.79
CA LYS A 24 8.95 -1.47 -16.56
C LYS A 24 8.53 -2.10 -15.24
N GLN A 25 7.87 -1.32 -14.40
CA GLN A 25 7.41 -1.74 -13.09
C GLN A 25 5.91 -2.03 -13.14
N PHE A 26 5.49 -3.21 -12.63
CA PHE A 26 4.07 -3.48 -12.43
C PHE A 26 3.46 -2.44 -11.49
N ALA A 27 2.37 -1.81 -11.93
CA ALA A 27 1.66 -0.80 -11.14
C ALA A 27 0.13 -0.98 -11.23
N ILE A 28 -0.55 -0.52 -10.19
CA ILE A 28 -2.01 -0.42 -10.16
C ILE A 28 -2.40 0.98 -9.69
N ILE A 29 -3.40 1.57 -10.33
CA ILE A 29 -4.03 2.83 -9.91
C ILE A 29 -5.45 2.54 -9.45
N PHE A 30 -5.83 3.12 -8.31
CA PHE A 30 -7.17 3.04 -7.73
C PHE A 30 -7.83 4.42 -7.74
N ASN A 31 -8.98 4.54 -8.39
CA ASN A 31 -9.79 5.75 -8.28
C ASN A 31 -10.72 5.65 -7.06
N ILE A 32 -10.34 6.29 -5.95
CA ILE A 32 -11.12 6.25 -4.70
C ILE A 32 -12.49 6.90 -4.87
N ASN A 33 -12.61 7.93 -5.71
CA ASN A 33 -13.86 8.68 -5.91
C ASN A 33 -15.04 7.82 -6.39
N ARG A 34 -14.77 6.65 -6.97
CA ARG A 34 -15.78 5.78 -7.57
C ARG A 34 -15.92 4.44 -6.86
N CYS A 35 -15.17 4.21 -5.76
CA CYS A 35 -15.26 2.97 -5.01
C CYS A 35 -16.48 2.99 -4.10
N ILE A 36 -17.27 1.92 -4.17
CA ILE A 36 -18.49 1.73 -3.35
C ILE A 36 -18.30 0.69 -2.23
N GLY A 37 -17.06 0.21 -1.99
CA GLY A 37 -16.78 -0.76 -0.93
C GLY A 37 -17.37 -2.15 -1.13
N CYS A 38 -17.79 -2.53 -2.33
CA CYS A 38 -18.54 -3.76 -2.59
C CYS A 38 -17.79 -5.08 -2.34
N GLN A 39 -16.51 -5.04 -1.97
CA GLN A 39 -15.63 -6.19 -1.65
C GLN A 39 -15.47 -7.27 -2.76
N THR A 40 -16.04 -7.09 -3.96
CA THR A 40 -15.91 -8.06 -5.06
C THR A 40 -14.45 -8.36 -5.39
N CYS A 41 -13.58 -7.33 -5.37
CA CYS A 41 -12.14 -7.49 -5.59
C CYS A 41 -11.45 -8.29 -4.48
N THR A 42 -11.90 -8.15 -3.23
CA THR A 42 -11.45 -8.89 -2.06
C THR A 42 -11.79 -10.38 -2.21
N MET A 43 -13.05 -10.67 -2.51
CA MET A 43 -13.52 -12.05 -2.70
C MET A 43 -12.89 -12.73 -3.92
N ALA A 44 -12.73 -11.99 -5.04
CA ALA A 44 -12.07 -12.51 -6.23
C ALA A 44 -10.60 -12.89 -5.96
N CYS A 45 -9.88 -12.10 -5.16
CA CYS A 45 -8.52 -12.42 -4.74
C CYS A 45 -8.52 -13.66 -3.83
N ARG A 46 -9.40 -13.69 -2.83
CA ARG A 46 -9.50 -14.76 -1.86
C ARG A 46 -9.78 -16.10 -2.53
N ASN A 47 -10.79 -16.15 -3.37
CA ASN A 47 -11.20 -17.39 -4.07
C ASN A 47 -10.17 -17.90 -5.08
N THR A 48 -9.19 -17.07 -5.44
CA THR A 48 -8.13 -17.47 -6.37
C THR A 48 -6.85 -17.90 -5.65
N TRP A 49 -6.50 -17.25 -4.52
CA TRP A 49 -5.16 -17.35 -3.96
C TRP A 49 -5.09 -17.72 -2.47
N THR A 50 -6.14 -17.44 -1.67
CA THR A 50 -6.08 -17.59 -0.21
C THR A 50 -7.25 -18.38 0.35
N PHE A 51 -7.56 -19.52 -0.25
CA PHE A 51 -8.68 -20.39 0.12
C PHE A 51 -8.26 -21.71 0.79
N SER A 52 -6.97 -21.91 1.02
CA SER A 52 -6.44 -23.14 1.62
C SER A 52 -6.40 -23.04 3.15
N PRO A 53 -6.37 -24.20 3.89
CA PRO A 53 -6.25 -24.21 5.34
C PRO A 53 -5.07 -23.39 5.85
N GLY A 54 -5.29 -22.59 6.91
CA GLY A 54 -4.30 -21.67 7.48
C GLY A 54 -4.18 -20.33 6.76
N GLN A 55 -5.06 -20.06 5.79
CA GLN A 55 -5.14 -18.78 5.10
C GLN A 55 -6.43 -18.00 5.46
N GLU A 56 -7.14 -18.41 6.49
CA GLU A 56 -8.46 -17.87 6.85
C GLU A 56 -8.42 -16.36 7.08
N TYR A 57 -7.37 -15.86 7.74
CA TYR A 57 -7.17 -14.44 8.02
C TYR A 57 -6.36 -13.69 6.94
N MET A 58 -5.91 -14.40 5.89
CA MET A 58 -4.96 -13.84 4.90
C MET A 58 -5.69 -13.11 3.78
N TRP A 59 -6.15 -11.91 4.06
CA TRP A 59 -6.74 -11.02 3.06
C TRP A 59 -5.63 -10.26 2.31
N TRP A 60 -5.09 -10.86 1.26
CA TRP A 60 -4.06 -10.22 0.43
C TRP A 60 -4.56 -8.94 -0.22
N ASN A 61 -5.82 -8.90 -0.59
CA ASN A 61 -6.53 -7.69 -0.99
C ASN A 61 -7.72 -7.50 -0.07
N ASN A 62 -7.90 -6.30 0.44
CA ASN A 62 -9.07 -5.88 1.19
C ASN A 62 -9.47 -4.46 0.80
N VAL A 63 -10.66 -4.07 1.18
CA VAL A 63 -11.13 -2.68 1.11
C VAL A 63 -11.53 -2.28 2.51
N GLU A 64 -10.98 -1.21 3.01
CA GLU A 64 -11.25 -0.70 4.35
C GLU A 64 -11.87 0.69 4.31
N THR A 65 -12.63 1.05 5.34
CA THR A 65 -13.22 2.36 5.51
C THR A 65 -12.24 3.28 6.22
N LYS A 66 -11.97 4.46 5.68
CA LYS A 66 -11.16 5.50 6.31
C LYS A 66 -12.05 6.67 6.74
N PRO A 67 -11.75 7.29 7.90
CA PRO A 67 -10.50 7.27 8.68
C PRO A 67 -10.35 6.08 9.65
N TYR A 68 -11.29 5.19 9.73
CA TYR A 68 -11.40 4.18 10.78
C TYR A 68 -10.69 2.87 10.46
N GLY A 69 -10.42 2.11 11.53
CA GLY A 69 -10.06 0.71 11.45
C GLY A 69 -8.80 0.39 10.68
N GLY A 70 -8.95 -0.53 9.78
CA GLY A 70 -7.87 -1.10 8.99
C GLY A 70 -7.65 -2.57 9.31
N TYR A 71 -7.03 -3.31 8.39
CA TYR A 71 -6.71 -4.71 8.58
C TYR A 71 -5.24 -4.98 8.29
N PRO A 72 -4.42 -5.26 9.32
CA PRO A 72 -4.74 -5.36 10.76
C PRO A 72 -5.14 -4.00 11.34
N HIS A 73 -5.78 -4.04 12.50
CA HIS A 73 -6.37 -2.86 13.13
C HIS A 73 -5.33 -1.75 13.38
N ASN A 74 -5.64 -0.53 12.96
CA ASN A 74 -4.79 0.66 13.13
C ASN A 74 -3.35 0.49 12.61
N TRP A 75 -3.16 -0.27 11.53
CA TRP A 75 -1.86 -0.61 10.98
C TRP A 75 -1.00 0.62 10.63
N ASP A 76 -1.63 1.66 10.12
CA ASP A 76 -1.00 2.91 9.73
C ASP A 76 -0.69 3.81 10.94
N VAL A 77 -1.67 4.02 11.82
CA VAL A 77 -1.53 4.85 13.02
C VAL A 77 -0.39 4.34 13.90
N LYS A 78 -0.37 3.03 14.21
CA LYS A 78 0.70 2.40 15.01
C LYS A 78 2.09 2.60 14.44
N LEU A 79 2.23 2.67 13.12
CA LEU A 79 3.51 2.90 12.48
C LEU A 79 3.88 4.38 12.44
N LEU A 80 2.91 5.26 12.16
CA LEU A 80 3.11 6.72 12.17
C LEU A 80 3.53 7.22 13.55
N GLU A 81 2.94 6.70 14.62
CA GLU A 81 3.34 6.99 16.00
C GLU A 81 4.82 6.62 16.26
N LYS A 82 5.25 5.44 15.81
CA LYS A 82 6.63 5.00 15.94
C LYS A 82 7.58 5.84 15.07
N LEU A 83 7.15 6.22 13.88
CA LEU A 83 7.92 7.06 12.98
C LEU A 83 8.10 8.48 13.55
N GLY A 84 7.14 8.95 14.36
CA GLY A 84 7.16 10.30 14.95
C GLY A 84 6.78 11.38 13.95
N PRO A 85 7.21 12.62 14.14
CA PRO A 85 6.83 13.74 13.29
C PRO A 85 7.20 13.52 11.83
N GLN A 86 6.22 13.73 10.92
CA GLN A 86 6.43 13.69 9.48
C GLN A 86 6.37 15.12 8.94
N THR A 87 7.54 15.66 8.58
CA THR A 87 7.67 17.04 8.09
C THR A 87 8.06 17.07 6.62
N TRP A 88 7.48 18.02 5.89
CA TRP A 88 7.76 18.24 4.48
C TRP A 88 8.26 19.68 4.27
N ASP A 89 9.32 19.82 3.49
CA ASP A 89 9.77 21.09 2.94
C ASP A 89 9.38 21.14 1.46
N GLY A 90 8.27 21.81 1.19
CA GLY A 90 7.61 21.75 -0.11
C GLY A 90 7.25 20.31 -0.49
N ASN A 91 7.92 19.78 -1.51
CA ASN A 91 7.71 18.40 -1.99
C ASN A 91 8.78 17.41 -1.50
N THR A 92 9.71 17.88 -0.68
CA THR A 92 10.80 17.04 -0.15
C THR A 92 10.50 16.64 1.28
N TYR A 93 10.55 15.34 1.57
CA TYR A 93 10.35 14.85 2.93
C TYR A 93 11.59 15.10 3.79
N ALA A 94 11.42 15.87 4.86
CA ALA A 94 12.49 16.22 5.78
C ALA A 94 12.59 15.29 7.00
N GLY A 95 11.62 14.41 7.21
CA GLY A 95 11.63 13.44 8.31
C GLY A 95 12.46 12.20 8.01
N GLU A 96 12.52 11.29 8.97
CA GLU A 96 13.16 9.97 8.83
C GLU A 96 12.18 8.96 8.23
N THR A 97 12.67 8.08 7.35
CA THR A 97 11.93 6.94 6.83
C THR A 97 12.02 5.74 7.76
N ILE A 98 11.28 4.66 7.45
CA ILE A 98 11.36 3.39 8.22
C ILE A 98 12.73 2.71 8.11
N PHE A 99 13.59 3.11 7.19
CA PHE A 99 14.94 2.60 7.01
C PHE A 99 16.00 3.43 7.75
N GLU A 100 15.69 4.67 8.06
CA GLU A 100 16.56 5.62 8.76
C GLU A 100 16.28 5.62 10.27
N LYS A 101 15.01 5.54 10.67
CA LYS A 101 14.60 5.47 12.08
C LYS A 101 14.55 4.03 12.59
N VAL A 102 15.67 3.34 12.54
CA VAL A 102 15.74 1.91 12.88
C VAL A 102 16.23 1.71 14.31
N PRO A 103 15.56 0.87 15.13
CA PRO A 103 16.12 0.42 16.41
C PRO A 103 17.44 -0.34 16.22
N ASN A 104 18.35 -0.26 17.18
CA ASN A 104 19.71 -0.80 17.09
C ASN A 104 19.82 -2.30 16.74
N ASP A 105 18.78 -3.08 17.03
CA ASP A 105 18.73 -4.52 16.81
C ASP A 105 17.95 -4.92 15.55
N LYS A 106 17.41 -3.95 14.81
CA LYS A 106 16.55 -4.17 13.64
C LYS A 106 17.17 -3.62 12.36
N ARG A 107 16.59 -3.99 11.22
CA ARG A 107 16.95 -3.45 9.90
C ARG A 107 15.94 -2.47 9.34
N VAL A 108 14.72 -2.51 9.85
CA VAL A 108 13.60 -1.70 9.41
C VAL A 108 12.71 -1.40 10.61
N LEU A 109 12.25 -0.18 10.74
CA LEU A 109 11.23 0.17 11.74
C LEU A 109 9.91 -0.51 11.38
N GLY A 110 9.29 -1.14 12.37
CA GLY A 110 8.02 -1.81 12.18
C GLY A 110 7.33 -2.17 13.48
N HIS A 111 6.23 -2.90 13.39
CA HIS A 111 5.57 -3.54 14.52
C HIS A 111 4.96 -4.86 14.06
N LEU A 112 4.93 -5.83 14.95
CA LEU A 112 4.24 -7.08 14.70
C LEU A 112 2.79 -6.94 15.18
N PRO A 113 1.80 -7.08 14.29
CA PRO A 113 0.39 -7.08 14.71
C PRO A 113 0.09 -8.26 15.63
N THR A 114 -0.76 -8.03 16.62
CA THR A 114 -1.26 -9.06 17.55
C THR A 114 -2.34 -9.90 16.88
N GLU A 115 -2.76 -10.99 17.53
CA GLU A 115 -3.90 -11.79 17.05
C GLU A 115 -5.20 -10.98 17.08
N GLU A 116 -5.37 -10.11 18.07
CA GLU A 116 -6.51 -9.20 18.18
C GLU A 116 -6.56 -8.22 17.00
N ASP A 117 -5.41 -7.67 16.57
CA ASP A 117 -5.34 -6.80 15.38
C ASP A 117 -5.85 -7.48 14.10
N TRP A 118 -5.77 -8.82 14.04
CA TRP A 118 -6.25 -9.62 12.92
C TRP A 118 -7.66 -10.20 13.11
N ALA A 119 -8.28 -10.00 14.27
CA ALA A 119 -9.56 -10.62 14.60
C ALA A 119 -10.73 -10.06 13.79
N HIS A 120 -10.65 -8.78 13.39
CA HIS A 120 -11.74 -8.06 12.75
C HIS A 120 -11.35 -7.59 11.35
N PRO A 121 -11.59 -8.38 10.29
CA PRO A 121 -11.40 -7.91 8.92
C PRO A 121 -12.40 -6.79 8.59
N ASN A 122 -11.93 -5.77 7.90
CA ASN A 122 -12.74 -4.57 7.55
C ASN A 122 -14.04 -4.83 6.80
N ILE A 123 -14.21 -6.02 6.28
CA ILE A 123 -15.48 -6.43 5.67
C ILE A 123 -16.66 -6.38 6.66
N TYR A 124 -16.35 -6.32 7.97
CA TYR A 124 -17.32 -6.24 9.08
C TYR A 124 -17.14 -5.00 9.94
N GLU A 125 -16.14 -4.18 9.64
CA GLU A 125 -15.77 -3.01 10.44
C GLU A 125 -16.40 -1.72 9.93
N ASP A 126 -17.67 -1.65 9.75
CA ASP A 126 -18.34 -0.36 9.65
C ASP A 126 -18.89 0.05 11.02
N THR A 127 -18.03 0.07 12.03
CA THR A 127 -18.41 0.51 13.37
C THR A 127 -17.58 1.66 13.92
N PRO A 128 -17.41 2.77 13.20
CA PRO A 128 -17.08 4.00 13.90
C PRO A 128 -18.27 4.54 14.67
N ALA A 129 -19.46 4.06 14.36
CA ALA A 129 -20.69 4.51 15.00
C ALA A 129 -20.95 3.89 16.37
N GLY A 130 -20.19 2.90 16.82
CA GLY A 130 -20.40 2.30 18.14
C GLY A 130 -20.35 3.32 19.26
N ASP A 131 -19.42 4.25 19.22
CA ASP A 131 -19.29 5.29 20.23
C ASP A 131 -20.19 6.52 19.97
N PHE A 132 -20.74 6.66 18.76
CA PHE A 132 -21.61 7.77 18.38
C PHE A 132 -23.11 7.46 18.53
N VAL A 133 -23.47 6.19 18.63
CA VAL A 133 -24.89 5.79 18.76
C VAL A 133 -25.50 6.25 20.08
N GLU A 134 -24.70 6.50 21.09
CA GLU A 134 -25.17 7.07 22.37
C GLU A 134 -25.29 8.60 22.37
N SER A 135 -24.68 9.28 21.39
CA SER A 135 -24.87 10.72 21.23
C SER A 135 -26.04 11.01 20.30
N THR A 136 -27.06 11.64 20.80
CA THR A 136 -28.22 12.07 20.02
C THR A 136 -27.94 13.23 19.06
N GLU A 137 -26.73 13.74 19.08
CA GLU A 137 -26.29 14.85 18.24
C GLU A 137 -25.18 14.39 17.30
N LEU A 138 -25.51 14.24 16.00
CA LEU A 138 -24.51 14.14 14.95
C LEU A 138 -23.82 15.49 14.82
N PRO A 139 -22.48 15.57 14.88
CA PRO A 139 -21.78 16.82 14.67
C PRO A 139 -22.12 17.35 13.26
N GLU A 140 -22.58 18.55 13.18
CA GLU A 140 -22.89 19.21 11.90
C GLU A 140 -21.64 19.18 11.00
N ASN A 141 -21.76 18.59 9.79
CA ASN A 141 -20.76 18.60 8.71
C ASN A 141 -19.41 17.90 8.98
N SER A 142 -19.26 17.04 10.01
CA SER A 142 -17.99 16.40 10.30
C SER A 142 -17.88 14.95 9.85
N LEU A 143 -18.95 14.32 9.42
CA LEU A 143 -18.95 12.93 8.96
C LEU A 143 -18.44 12.83 7.53
N TRP A 144 -17.31 12.21 7.38
CA TRP A 144 -16.76 11.83 6.09
C TRP A 144 -16.12 10.45 6.16
N MET A 145 -16.21 9.72 5.08
CA MET A 145 -15.53 8.44 4.92
C MET A 145 -15.21 8.19 3.46
N PHE A 146 -14.29 7.28 3.20
CA PHE A 146 -14.05 6.71 1.88
C PHE A 146 -13.52 5.29 1.99
N TYR A 147 -13.63 4.55 0.91
CA TYR A 147 -13.14 3.19 0.84
C TYR A 147 -11.72 3.14 0.29
N LEU A 148 -10.76 2.67 1.11
CA LEU A 148 -9.37 2.51 0.73
C LEU A 148 -9.11 1.05 0.33
N GLN A 149 -8.79 0.84 -0.93
CA GLN A 149 -8.40 -0.47 -1.45
C GLN A 149 -6.93 -0.74 -1.10
N ARG A 150 -6.66 -1.90 -0.49
CA ARG A 150 -5.31 -2.25 -0.07
C ARG A 150 -4.90 -3.64 -0.54
N THR A 151 -3.74 -3.70 -1.15
CA THR A 151 -3.04 -4.94 -1.44
C THR A 151 -1.53 -4.72 -1.29
N CYS A 152 -0.69 -5.71 -1.58
CA CYS A 152 0.76 -5.50 -1.56
C CYS A 152 1.15 -4.45 -2.61
N ASN A 153 1.93 -3.48 -2.19
CA ASN A 153 2.37 -2.36 -3.03
C ASN A 153 3.52 -2.70 -3.99
N HIS A 154 4.08 -3.90 -3.91
CA HIS A 154 5.24 -4.31 -4.71
C HIS A 154 6.32 -3.24 -4.78
N CYS A 155 6.63 -2.66 -3.62
CA CYS A 155 7.48 -1.49 -3.43
C CYS A 155 8.80 -1.56 -4.20
N THR A 156 9.33 -0.41 -4.60
CA THR A 156 10.67 -0.29 -5.18
C THR A 156 11.72 -0.60 -4.12
N TYR A 157 11.52 -0.09 -2.90
CA TYR A 157 12.35 -0.36 -1.72
C TYR A 157 11.55 -1.13 -0.66
N PRO A 158 11.38 -2.47 -0.81
CA PRO A 158 10.50 -3.21 0.08
C PRO A 158 11.11 -3.38 1.48
N GLY A 159 10.43 -2.89 2.53
CA GLY A 159 10.82 -3.13 3.92
C GLY A 159 10.84 -4.62 4.28
N CYS A 160 9.90 -5.41 3.73
CA CYS A 160 9.85 -6.86 3.95
C CYS A 160 11.07 -7.60 3.36
N LEU A 161 11.63 -7.12 2.24
CA LEU A 161 12.84 -7.66 1.64
C LEU A 161 14.06 -7.27 2.47
N ALA A 162 14.15 -6.00 2.88
CA ALA A 162 15.24 -5.48 3.69
C ALA A 162 15.37 -6.22 5.03
N ALA A 163 14.24 -6.54 5.67
CA ALA A 163 14.21 -7.23 6.95
C ALA A 163 14.46 -8.74 6.88
N CYS A 164 14.36 -9.37 5.71
CA CYS A 164 14.40 -10.83 5.61
C CYS A 164 15.81 -11.39 5.86
N PRO A 165 16.10 -12.09 6.99
CA PRO A 165 17.43 -12.59 7.28
C PRO A 165 17.85 -13.76 6.36
N ARG A 166 16.87 -14.44 5.75
CA ARG A 166 17.10 -15.56 4.82
C ARG A 166 17.18 -15.13 3.36
N LYS A 167 17.00 -13.83 3.05
CA LYS A 167 16.90 -13.32 1.67
C LYS A 167 15.89 -14.14 0.83
N ALA A 168 14.79 -14.56 1.48
CA ALA A 168 13.72 -15.31 0.84
C ALA A 168 12.77 -14.42 0.03
N ILE A 169 12.80 -13.11 0.27
CA ILE A 169 12.01 -12.15 -0.48
C ILE A 169 12.89 -11.52 -1.57
N TYR A 170 12.36 -11.45 -2.78
CA TYR A 170 13.08 -10.95 -3.94
C TYR A 170 12.15 -10.19 -4.89
N LYS A 171 12.71 -9.36 -5.75
CA LYS A 171 12.00 -8.70 -6.87
C LYS A 171 12.27 -9.43 -8.17
N ARG A 172 11.24 -9.64 -8.96
CA ARG A 172 11.38 -10.09 -10.36
C ARG A 172 12.06 -8.97 -11.15
N LYS A 173 13.09 -9.32 -11.90
CA LYS A 173 13.83 -8.34 -12.71
C LYS A 173 13.01 -7.84 -13.90
N SER A 174 12.06 -8.64 -14.38
CA SER A 174 11.25 -8.32 -15.56
C SER A 174 10.20 -7.25 -15.32
N ASP A 175 9.66 -7.17 -14.10
CA ASP A 175 8.47 -6.36 -13.82
C ASP A 175 8.41 -5.77 -12.40
N GLY A 176 9.44 -5.98 -11.59
CA GLY A 176 9.52 -5.46 -10.23
C GLY A 176 8.55 -6.09 -9.22
N VAL A 177 7.83 -7.13 -9.58
CA VAL A 177 6.93 -7.83 -8.65
C VAL A 177 7.74 -8.47 -7.52
N VAL A 178 7.39 -8.14 -6.28
CA VAL A 178 8.05 -8.67 -5.08
C VAL A 178 7.42 -9.98 -4.67
N LEU A 179 8.22 -11.04 -4.57
CA LEU A 179 7.79 -12.42 -4.30
C LEU A 179 8.51 -13.01 -3.09
N VAL A 180 7.98 -14.13 -2.57
CA VAL A 180 8.58 -14.92 -1.51
C VAL A 180 8.99 -16.29 -2.09
N ASP A 181 10.26 -16.62 -2.00
CA ASP A 181 10.75 -17.98 -2.22
C ASP A 181 10.42 -18.81 -0.97
N GLN A 182 9.39 -19.62 -1.07
CA GLN A 182 8.91 -20.44 0.06
C GLN A 182 9.89 -21.53 0.45
N SER A 183 10.74 -21.98 -0.47
CA SER A 183 11.79 -22.97 -0.17
C SER A 183 12.88 -22.41 0.76
N ARG A 184 13.15 -21.12 0.66
CA ARG A 184 14.12 -20.38 1.49
C ARG A 184 13.50 -19.81 2.77
N CYS A 185 12.19 -19.56 2.78
CA CYS A 185 11.48 -19.00 3.92
C CYS A 185 11.54 -19.96 5.12
N ARG A 186 11.77 -19.41 6.33
CA ARG A 186 11.80 -20.17 7.59
C ARG A 186 10.86 -19.58 8.65
N GLY A 187 9.94 -18.68 8.22
CA GLY A 187 8.88 -18.18 9.08
C GLY A 187 9.33 -17.27 10.23
N TYR A 188 10.47 -16.60 10.13
CA TYR A 188 10.93 -15.67 11.18
C TYR A 188 10.02 -14.44 11.39
N ARG A 189 9.12 -14.16 10.47
CA ARG A 189 8.11 -13.08 10.51
C ARG A 189 8.67 -11.67 10.54
N GLU A 190 9.98 -11.44 10.43
CA GLU A 190 10.58 -10.11 10.31
C GLU A 190 9.96 -9.28 9.16
N CYS A 191 9.58 -9.94 8.07
CA CYS A 191 8.91 -9.28 6.94
C CYS A 191 7.47 -8.86 7.26
N VAL A 192 6.78 -9.54 8.20
CA VAL A 192 5.45 -9.14 8.67
C VAL A 192 5.57 -7.89 9.53
N GLU A 193 6.56 -7.86 10.42
CA GLU A 193 6.88 -6.71 11.26
C GLU A 193 7.26 -5.50 10.41
N ALA A 194 8.19 -5.67 9.48
CA ALA A 194 8.79 -4.60 8.67
C ALA A 194 7.92 -4.08 7.53
N CYS A 195 6.87 -4.81 7.12
CA CYS A 195 5.97 -4.31 6.09
C CYS A 195 5.12 -3.15 6.63
N PRO A 196 5.31 -1.90 6.16
CA PRO A 196 4.54 -0.77 6.70
C PRO A 196 3.05 -0.89 6.40
N TYR A 197 2.70 -1.58 5.32
CA TYR A 197 1.32 -1.81 4.87
C TYR A 197 0.71 -3.10 5.40
N LYS A 198 1.45 -3.90 6.20
CA LYS A 198 0.99 -5.19 6.77
C LYS A 198 0.38 -6.16 5.74
N LYS A 199 0.97 -6.22 4.55
CA LYS A 199 0.56 -7.12 3.46
C LYS A 199 1.50 -8.33 3.25
N ALA A 200 2.46 -8.54 4.14
CA ALA A 200 3.15 -9.81 4.32
C ALA A 200 2.48 -10.54 5.50
N MET A 201 2.02 -11.76 5.30
CA MET A 201 1.22 -12.51 6.27
C MET A 201 1.84 -13.90 6.51
N TYR A 202 1.87 -14.34 7.75
CA TYR A 202 2.44 -15.63 8.12
C TYR A 202 1.38 -16.73 8.10
N ARG A 203 1.63 -17.83 7.38
CA ARG A 203 0.73 -18.98 7.34
C ARG A 203 1.16 -20.02 8.37
N PRO A 204 0.38 -20.25 9.44
CA PRO A 204 0.74 -21.15 10.52
C PRO A 204 0.89 -22.62 10.08
N THR A 205 0.04 -23.10 9.17
CA THR A 205 0.01 -24.48 8.72
C THR A 205 1.25 -24.88 7.92
N THR A 206 1.78 -23.96 7.12
CA THR A 206 2.98 -24.19 6.29
C THR A 206 4.24 -23.59 6.90
N ARG A 207 4.09 -22.74 7.93
CA ARG A 207 5.18 -22.02 8.61
C ARG A 207 6.00 -21.12 7.70
N VAL A 208 5.41 -20.59 6.63
CA VAL A 208 6.04 -19.64 5.71
C VAL A 208 5.24 -18.35 5.63
N THR A 209 5.89 -17.29 5.17
CA THR A 209 5.20 -16.02 4.89
C THR A 209 4.67 -16.06 3.47
N GLU A 210 3.45 -15.56 3.31
CA GLU A 210 2.78 -15.37 2.02
C GLU A 210 2.34 -13.92 1.85
N LYS A 211 2.16 -13.49 0.62
CA LYS A 211 1.69 -12.14 0.26
C LYS A 211 1.15 -12.12 -1.16
N CYS A 212 0.45 -11.08 -1.52
CA CYS A 212 0.04 -10.84 -2.90
C CYS A 212 1.21 -11.04 -3.87
N ILE A 213 0.95 -11.75 -4.95
CA ILE A 213 1.92 -12.07 -6.02
C ILE A 213 1.68 -11.24 -7.29
N ALA A 214 0.90 -10.15 -7.21
CA ALA A 214 0.44 -9.34 -8.36
C ALA A 214 -0.28 -10.18 -9.44
N CYS A 215 -0.81 -11.33 -9.09
CA CYS A 215 -1.36 -12.30 -10.03
C CYS A 215 -0.43 -12.60 -11.23
N TYR A 216 0.91 -12.59 -11.03
CA TYR A 216 1.87 -12.73 -12.12
C TYR A 216 1.60 -13.92 -13.04
N PRO A 217 1.14 -15.11 -12.57
CA PRO A 217 0.85 -16.22 -13.49
C PRO A 217 -0.29 -15.91 -14.47
N ARG A 218 -1.18 -15.00 -14.09
CA ARG A 218 -2.26 -14.51 -14.98
C ARG A 218 -1.79 -13.39 -15.88
N ASN A 219 -1.00 -12.46 -15.33
CA ASN A 219 -0.47 -11.32 -16.08
C ASN A 219 0.51 -11.78 -17.17
N ASP A 220 1.29 -12.83 -16.90
CA ASP A 220 2.18 -13.46 -17.89
C ASP A 220 1.37 -14.12 -19.06
N LEU A 221 0.04 -14.30 -18.88
CA LEU A 221 -0.89 -14.80 -19.90
C LEU A 221 -1.89 -13.73 -20.39
N ASP A 222 -1.62 -12.45 -20.11
CA ASP A 222 -2.47 -11.30 -20.47
C ASP A 222 -3.92 -11.36 -19.92
N LEU A 223 -4.16 -12.17 -18.88
CA LEU A 223 -5.49 -12.34 -18.27
C LEU A 223 -5.81 -11.28 -17.19
N GLY A 224 -4.88 -10.41 -16.87
CA GLY A 224 -5.00 -9.39 -15.85
C GLY A 224 -5.15 -9.89 -14.41
N SER A 225 -4.89 -9.02 -13.44
CA SER A 225 -5.00 -9.34 -12.02
C SER A 225 -6.46 -9.52 -11.61
N ARG A 226 -6.75 -10.56 -10.80
CA ARG A 226 -8.14 -10.91 -10.42
C ARG A 226 -8.89 -9.75 -9.76
N CYS A 227 -8.24 -9.03 -8.86
CA CYS A 227 -8.85 -7.88 -8.18
C CYS A 227 -9.14 -6.70 -9.11
N VAL A 228 -8.41 -6.57 -10.22
CA VAL A 228 -8.63 -5.55 -11.25
C VAL A 228 -9.77 -5.96 -12.16
N VAL A 229 -9.69 -7.17 -12.74
CA VAL A 229 -10.68 -7.68 -13.69
C VAL A 229 -12.06 -7.81 -13.06
N ALA A 230 -12.13 -8.26 -11.80
CA ALA A 230 -13.39 -8.45 -11.07
C ALA A 230 -14.01 -7.14 -10.52
N CYS A 231 -13.33 -6.01 -10.65
CA CYS A 231 -13.85 -4.74 -10.15
C CYS A 231 -15.10 -4.31 -10.90
N VAL A 232 -16.24 -4.28 -10.22
CA VAL A 232 -17.55 -3.93 -10.80
C VAL A 232 -17.55 -2.49 -11.33
N GLY A 233 -17.04 -1.55 -10.53
CA GLY A 233 -16.99 -0.12 -10.89
C GLY A 233 -15.87 0.24 -11.87
N LYS A 234 -15.02 -0.73 -12.27
CA LYS A 234 -13.85 -0.50 -13.14
C LYS A 234 -12.94 0.65 -12.66
N ILE A 235 -12.81 0.77 -11.34
CA ILE A 235 -12.03 1.82 -10.70
C ILE A 235 -10.54 1.49 -10.59
N ARG A 236 -10.15 0.29 -10.98
CA ARG A 236 -8.80 -0.23 -10.90
C ARG A 236 -8.21 -0.33 -12.29
N MET A 237 -7.08 0.32 -12.48
CA MET A 237 -6.28 0.23 -13.70
C MET A 237 -4.96 -0.45 -13.36
N GLN A 238 -4.49 -1.36 -14.19
CA GLN A 238 -3.16 -1.95 -14.07
C GLN A 238 -2.37 -1.74 -15.35
N GLY A 239 -1.06 -1.68 -15.23
CA GLY A 239 -0.17 -1.55 -16.36
C GLY A 239 1.29 -1.50 -15.92
N TRP A 240 2.09 -0.94 -16.79
CA TRP A 240 3.52 -0.79 -16.60
C TRP A 240 3.85 0.67 -16.31
N LEU A 241 4.59 0.91 -15.26
CA LEU A 241 5.14 2.21 -14.91
C LEU A 241 6.61 2.24 -15.30
N HIS A 242 7.00 3.24 -16.05
CA HIS A 242 8.40 3.53 -16.35
C HIS A 242 8.99 4.48 -15.31
N SER A 243 10.30 4.60 -15.27
CA SER A 243 10.96 5.61 -14.47
C SER A 243 10.62 7.02 -14.98
N PRO A 244 10.65 8.07 -14.14
CA PRO A 244 10.29 9.44 -14.59
C PRO A 244 11.08 9.95 -15.79
N ASP A 245 12.36 9.52 -15.92
CA ASP A 245 13.23 9.85 -17.04
C ASP A 245 12.88 9.12 -18.35
N LYS A 246 12.09 8.03 -18.26
CA LYS A 246 11.61 7.20 -19.37
C LYS A 246 10.08 7.24 -19.49
N SER A 247 9.43 8.22 -18.87
CA SER A 247 7.97 8.37 -18.90
C SER A 247 7.46 8.51 -20.34
N ASP A 248 6.39 7.77 -20.65
CA ASP A 248 5.69 7.84 -21.93
C ASP A 248 4.30 8.42 -21.71
N PRO A 249 4.03 9.66 -22.15
CA PRO A 249 2.72 10.31 -22.00
C PRO A 249 1.56 9.56 -22.67
N THR A 250 1.85 8.65 -23.61
CA THR A 250 0.83 7.81 -24.25
C THR A 250 0.45 6.59 -23.40
N ASN A 251 1.28 6.24 -22.43
CA ASN A 251 0.98 5.21 -21.44
C ASN A 251 0.08 5.79 -20.33
N PRO A 252 -1.15 5.31 -20.15
CA PRO A 252 -2.07 5.85 -19.16
C PRO A 252 -1.54 5.82 -17.72
N ILE A 253 -0.69 4.84 -17.38
CA ILE A 253 -0.10 4.74 -16.04
C ILE A 253 0.93 5.85 -15.84
N ASP A 254 1.85 6.02 -16.76
CA ASP A 254 2.88 7.07 -16.70
C ASP A 254 2.22 8.46 -16.71
N TYR A 255 1.23 8.66 -17.57
CA TYR A 255 0.48 9.92 -17.63
C TYR A 255 -0.13 10.29 -16.27
N LEU A 256 -0.83 9.36 -15.63
CA LEU A 256 -1.52 9.63 -14.37
C LEU A 256 -0.54 9.81 -13.18
N VAL A 257 0.61 9.16 -13.22
CA VAL A 257 1.60 9.18 -12.13
C VAL A 257 2.62 10.32 -12.32
N HIS A 258 3.19 10.46 -13.51
CA HIS A 258 4.32 11.37 -13.77
C HIS A 258 3.91 12.71 -14.37
N GLU A 259 2.98 12.70 -15.34
CA GLU A 259 2.61 13.91 -16.08
C GLU A 259 1.52 14.70 -15.35
N SER A 260 0.32 14.16 -15.25
CA SER A 260 -0.79 14.79 -14.56
C SER A 260 -0.63 14.79 -13.03
N LYS A 261 0.09 13.81 -12.49
CA LYS A 261 0.34 13.65 -11.03
C LYS A 261 -0.94 13.62 -10.19
N VAL A 262 -2.01 13.05 -10.75
CA VAL A 262 -3.27 12.85 -10.02
C VAL A 262 -3.32 11.53 -9.28
N ALA A 263 -2.50 10.55 -9.67
CA ALA A 263 -2.35 9.27 -9.00
C ALA A 263 -1.16 9.33 -8.03
N LEU A 264 -1.43 9.26 -6.73
CA LEU A 264 -0.46 9.48 -5.67
C LEU A 264 -0.15 8.19 -4.89
N PRO A 265 1.09 8.03 -4.39
CA PRO A 265 1.47 6.90 -3.55
C PRO A 265 0.83 6.99 -2.16
N LEU A 266 0.60 5.83 -1.52
CA LEU A 266 0.12 5.77 -0.15
C LEU A 266 1.29 5.84 0.83
N TYR A 267 1.26 6.79 1.77
CA TYR A 267 2.28 7.02 2.79
C TYR A 267 3.71 7.07 2.21
N PRO A 268 4.01 8.04 1.33
CA PRO A 268 5.34 8.18 0.74
C PRO A 268 6.45 8.36 1.80
N GLN A 269 6.14 8.95 2.97
CA GLN A 269 7.05 9.15 4.10
C GLN A 269 7.61 7.84 4.68
N PHE A 270 7.00 6.69 4.43
CA PHE A 270 7.59 5.42 4.82
C PHE A 270 8.88 5.08 4.05
N GLY A 271 9.13 5.74 2.91
CA GLY A 271 10.34 5.55 2.11
C GLY A 271 10.35 4.29 1.25
N THR A 272 9.27 3.51 1.20
CA THR A 272 9.24 2.25 0.45
C THR A 272 9.04 2.40 -1.05
N GLU A 273 8.67 3.57 -1.52
CA GLU A 273 8.32 3.85 -2.92
C GLU A 273 7.33 2.82 -3.47
N PRO A 274 6.05 2.87 -3.00
CA PRO A 274 5.02 1.95 -3.42
C PRO A 274 4.66 2.11 -4.90
N ASN A 275 4.34 1.00 -5.57
CA ASN A 275 3.93 0.98 -6.98
C ASN A 275 2.41 0.79 -7.14
N LEU A 276 1.66 1.02 -6.08
CA LEU A 276 0.23 1.21 -6.09
C LEU A 276 -0.07 2.68 -5.81
N TYR A 277 -0.95 3.25 -6.64
CA TYR A 277 -1.27 4.66 -6.63
C TYR A 277 -2.76 4.87 -6.46
N TYR A 278 -3.12 6.05 -6.00
CA TYR A 278 -4.49 6.39 -5.66
C TYR A 278 -4.85 7.77 -6.23
N ILE A 279 -5.99 7.86 -6.89
CA ILE A 279 -6.64 9.13 -7.18
C ILE A 279 -7.46 9.48 -5.93
N PRO A 280 -7.07 10.53 -5.15
CA PRO A 280 -7.64 10.81 -3.85
C PRO A 280 -9.13 11.17 -3.91
N PRO A 281 -9.90 10.97 -2.81
CA PRO A 281 -11.30 11.37 -2.74
C PRO A 281 -11.40 12.90 -2.61
N ARG A 282 -12.41 13.50 -3.27
CA ARG A 282 -12.61 14.96 -3.26
C ARG A 282 -13.19 15.51 -1.97
N TRP A 283 -13.94 14.69 -1.24
CA TRP A 283 -14.76 15.11 -0.09
C TRP A 283 -14.09 14.92 1.28
N ALA A 284 -12.94 14.23 1.33
CA ALA A 284 -12.23 14.05 2.57
C ALA A 284 -11.39 15.29 2.95
N PRO A 285 -11.16 15.55 4.26
CA PRO A 285 -10.36 16.67 4.73
C PRO A 285 -8.95 16.68 4.14
N ARG A 286 -8.50 17.86 3.73
CA ARG A 286 -7.21 18.04 3.05
C ARG A 286 -6.03 17.57 3.88
N ASP A 287 -6.00 17.91 5.17
CA ASP A 287 -4.89 17.57 6.06
C ASP A 287 -4.76 16.05 6.23
N PHE A 288 -5.90 15.34 6.31
CA PHE A 288 -5.91 13.89 6.35
C PHE A 288 -5.38 13.28 5.05
N LEU A 289 -5.79 13.80 3.91
CA LEU A 289 -5.30 13.33 2.60
C LEU A 289 -3.80 13.64 2.41
N GLU A 290 -3.32 14.78 2.92
CA GLU A 290 -1.90 15.14 2.89
C GLU A 290 -1.06 14.18 3.74
N GLN A 291 -1.57 13.75 4.87
CA GLN A 291 -0.93 12.70 5.68
C GLN A 291 -0.83 11.36 4.93
N LEU A 292 -1.89 10.97 4.19
CA LEU A 292 -1.93 9.71 3.46
C LEU A 292 -1.08 9.72 2.19
N PHE A 293 -1.14 10.80 1.41
CA PHE A 293 -0.65 10.85 0.04
C PHE A 293 0.48 11.86 -0.18
N GLY A 294 0.87 12.58 0.87
CA GLY A 294 1.90 13.62 0.80
C GLY A 294 1.40 14.96 0.21
N PRO A 295 2.28 15.96 0.11
CA PRO A 295 1.93 17.34 -0.24
C PRO A 295 1.37 17.53 -1.65
N HIS A 296 1.61 16.58 -2.56
CA HIS A 296 1.08 16.62 -3.93
C HIS A 296 -0.44 16.54 -4.02
N VAL A 297 -1.12 16.16 -2.95
CA VAL A 297 -2.57 16.02 -2.89
C VAL A 297 -3.30 17.31 -3.27
N LYS A 298 -2.80 18.48 -2.86
CA LYS A 298 -3.40 19.77 -3.18
C LYS A 298 -3.45 20.01 -4.69
N LYS A 299 -2.33 19.73 -5.38
CA LYS A 299 -2.23 19.86 -6.84
C LYS A 299 -3.08 18.81 -7.55
N ALA A 300 -3.06 17.57 -7.10
CA ALA A 300 -3.88 16.51 -7.68
C ALA A 300 -5.37 16.83 -7.62
N LEU A 301 -5.84 17.29 -6.47
CA LEU A 301 -7.26 17.64 -6.30
C LEU A 301 -7.69 18.84 -7.14
N ALA A 302 -6.82 19.84 -7.33
CA ALA A 302 -7.12 21.00 -8.16
C ALA A 302 -7.36 20.64 -9.63
N GLN A 303 -6.78 19.54 -10.14
CA GLN A 303 -6.91 19.15 -11.54
C GLN A 303 -8.26 18.52 -11.90
N TYR A 304 -9.05 18.05 -10.93
CA TYR A 304 -10.33 17.40 -11.19
C TYR A 304 -11.48 17.86 -10.28
N THR A 305 -11.30 18.97 -9.58
CA THR A 305 -12.34 19.61 -8.76
C THR A 305 -13.11 20.70 -9.50
N ASP A 306 -12.60 21.18 -10.61
CA ASP A 306 -13.32 22.09 -11.51
C ASP A 306 -13.73 21.34 -12.78
N PRO A 307 -14.98 20.88 -12.87
CA PRO A 307 -15.60 20.66 -14.16
C PRO A 307 -16.31 21.98 -14.54
N ASP A 308 -15.66 22.84 -15.26
CA ASP A 308 -16.36 23.75 -16.14
C ASP A 308 -16.90 23.02 -17.37
#